data_c1cf4bc5da71f98a78d2c8444892a516
#
_entry.id   c1cf4bc5da71f98a78d2c8444892a516
#
_cell.length_a   1.000
_cell.length_b   1.000
_cell.length_c   1.000
_cell.angle_alpha   90.00
_cell.angle_beta   90.00
_cell.angle_gamma   90.00
#
_symmetry.space_group_name_H-M   'P 1'
#
loop_
_entity.id
_entity.type
_entity.pdbx_description
1 polymer ?
#
loop_
_entity_poly.entity_id
_entity_poly.type
_entity_poly.pdbx_seq_one_letter_code
_entity_poly.pdbx_strand_id
1 'polypeptide(L)'
;MKQRTDKILDVAVELAEKGGFDNVRQRDVAKQAGVALGTLYKRFRNKESILVAALDREAELLERRMETTPTKGDSPAERVTQFFMIITKGLTKKPHYARAVIRAMASGVPEIASTVSAYYGRMTGLIIAAMRGVGRLSYTDATTAPPSKRESTLALHLQQVWFASLVGWSAGMFDPSEVMAQMRRVTTMMMKGIDA
;
A
#
# COMPACT_ATOMS: atom_id res chain seq x y z
N MET A 1 -5.64 -18.09 -15.01
CA MET A 1 -6.51 -17.00 -14.49
C MET A 1 -5.70 -15.85 -13.89
N LYS A 2 -4.65 -16.11 -13.08
CA LYS A 2 -3.76 -15.10 -12.47
C LYS A 2 -3.10 -14.20 -13.53
N GLN A 3 -2.50 -14.79 -14.57
CA GLN A 3 -1.78 -14.06 -15.64
C GLN A 3 -2.64 -13.03 -16.38
N ARG A 4 -3.96 -13.30 -16.60
CA ARG A 4 -4.88 -12.31 -17.21
C ARG A 4 -5.18 -11.15 -16.27
N THR A 5 -5.28 -11.43 -14.97
CA THR A 5 -5.47 -10.38 -13.96
C THR A 5 -4.24 -9.47 -13.90
N ASP A 6 -3.06 -10.06 -13.85
CA ASP A 6 -1.80 -9.30 -13.80
C ASP A 6 -1.71 -8.36 -15.01
N LYS A 7 -2.05 -8.83 -16.22
CA LYS A 7 -2.05 -7.99 -17.41
C LYS A 7 -3.06 -6.82 -17.34
N ILE A 8 -4.26 -7.04 -16.78
CA ILE A 8 -5.24 -5.98 -16.53
C ILE A 8 -4.66 -4.91 -15.60
N LEU A 9 -4.04 -5.34 -14.51
CA LEU A 9 -3.46 -4.43 -13.52
C LEU A 9 -2.27 -3.66 -14.08
N ASP A 10 -1.40 -4.31 -14.89
CA ASP A 10 -0.27 -3.64 -15.55
C ASP A 10 -0.74 -2.53 -16.48
N VAL A 11 -1.74 -2.82 -17.34
CA VAL A 11 -2.33 -1.83 -18.23
C VAL A 11 -2.95 -0.66 -17.46
N ALA A 12 -3.64 -0.94 -16.37
CA ALA A 12 -4.24 0.12 -15.55
C ALA A 12 -3.17 1.03 -14.91
N VAL A 13 -2.06 0.46 -14.43
CA VAL A 13 -0.91 1.21 -13.90
C VAL A 13 -0.30 2.10 -14.99
N GLU A 14 -0.09 1.56 -16.21
CA GLU A 14 0.44 2.32 -17.34
C GLU A 14 -0.48 3.48 -17.76
N LEU A 15 -1.79 3.24 -17.86
CA LEU A 15 -2.77 4.27 -18.19
C LEU A 15 -2.83 5.35 -17.11
N ALA A 16 -2.80 4.95 -15.84
CA ALA A 16 -2.77 5.89 -14.72
C ALA A 16 -1.50 6.74 -14.73
N GLU A 17 -0.34 6.14 -15.03
CA GLU A 17 0.91 6.90 -15.08
C GLU A 17 0.96 7.87 -16.27
N LYS A 18 0.34 7.53 -17.40
CA LYS A 18 0.27 8.41 -18.58
C LYS A 18 -0.66 9.61 -18.41
N GLY A 19 -1.79 9.46 -17.71
CA GLY A 19 -2.82 10.50 -17.68
C GLY A 19 -3.68 10.53 -16.41
N GLY A 20 -3.19 9.98 -15.32
CA GLY A 20 -3.85 10.01 -14.02
C GLY A 20 -5.12 9.14 -13.95
N PHE A 21 -5.89 9.38 -12.92
CA PHE A 21 -7.11 8.62 -12.59
C PHE A 21 -8.16 8.62 -13.72
N ASP A 22 -8.35 9.75 -14.41
CA ASP A 22 -9.40 9.89 -15.41
C ASP A 22 -9.04 9.22 -16.75
N ASN A 23 -7.75 8.92 -16.94
CA ASN A 23 -7.25 8.17 -18.10
C ASN A 23 -7.47 6.65 -17.95
N VAL A 24 -7.75 6.15 -16.74
CA VAL A 24 -8.06 4.74 -16.52
C VAL A 24 -9.53 4.48 -16.87
N ARG A 25 -9.79 4.24 -18.15
CA ARG A 25 -11.12 3.87 -18.64
C ARG A 25 -11.21 2.36 -18.82
N GLN A 26 -12.23 1.73 -18.25
CA GLN A 26 -12.37 0.27 -18.30
C GLN A 26 -12.37 -0.31 -19.73
N ARG A 27 -12.91 0.42 -20.71
CA ARG A 27 -12.86 0.00 -22.12
C ARG A 27 -11.44 -0.05 -22.65
N ASP A 28 -10.62 0.96 -22.32
CA ASP A 28 -9.22 1.04 -22.77
C ASP A 28 -8.37 -0.02 -22.05
N VAL A 29 -8.62 -0.25 -20.76
CA VAL A 29 -8.00 -1.33 -19.99
C VAL A 29 -8.32 -2.69 -20.62
N ALA A 30 -9.58 -2.98 -20.93
CA ALA A 30 -9.99 -4.25 -21.54
C ALA A 30 -9.34 -4.45 -22.92
N LYS A 31 -9.38 -3.41 -23.76
CA LYS A 31 -8.79 -3.43 -25.10
C LYS A 31 -7.29 -3.71 -25.07
N GLN A 32 -6.53 -2.97 -24.25
CA GLN A 32 -5.06 -3.11 -24.16
C GLN A 32 -4.64 -4.40 -23.45
N ALA A 33 -5.42 -4.86 -22.46
CA ALA A 33 -5.16 -6.14 -21.79
C ALA A 33 -5.56 -7.35 -22.66
N GLY A 34 -6.28 -7.16 -23.78
CA GLY A 34 -6.75 -8.23 -24.64
C GLY A 34 -7.83 -9.09 -24.00
N VAL A 35 -8.73 -8.49 -23.19
CA VAL A 35 -9.85 -9.17 -22.56
C VAL A 35 -11.18 -8.59 -22.99
N ALA A 36 -12.23 -9.42 -23.03
CA ALA A 36 -13.57 -8.91 -23.29
C ALA A 36 -14.02 -7.96 -22.16
N LEU A 37 -14.67 -6.86 -22.51
CA LEU A 37 -15.15 -5.87 -21.55
C LEU A 37 -16.07 -6.49 -20.49
N GLY A 38 -16.96 -7.43 -20.89
CA GLY A 38 -17.81 -8.17 -19.96
C GLY A 38 -17.01 -9.02 -18.94
N THR A 39 -15.86 -9.56 -19.37
CA THR A 39 -14.94 -10.28 -18.45
C THR A 39 -14.31 -9.33 -17.45
N LEU A 40 -13.92 -8.14 -17.87
CA LEU A 40 -13.39 -7.10 -16.99
C LEU A 40 -14.44 -6.70 -15.94
N TYR A 41 -15.68 -6.40 -16.36
CA TYR A 41 -16.76 -5.98 -15.44
C TYR A 41 -17.15 -7.06 -14.42
N LYS A 42 -17.06 -8.33 -14.79
CA LYS A 42 -17.30 -9.43 -13.83
C LYS A 42 -16.26 -9.45 -12.71
N ARG A 43 -15.05 -8.97 -12.97
CA ARG A 43 -13.94 -8.98 -12.00
C ARG A 43 -13.76 -7.65 -11.29
N PHE A 44 -13.92 -6.55 -12.01
CA PHE A 44 -13.72 -5.19 -11.50
C PHE A 44 -14.91 -4.33 -11.93
N ARG A 45 -15.75 -3.96 -10.98
CA ARG A 45 -16.99 -3.21 -11.26
C ARG A 45 -16.72 -1.76 -11.71
N ASN A 46 -15.62 -1.18 -11.24
CA ASN A 46 -15.23 0.19 -11.51
C ASN A 46 -13.69 0.31 -11.62
N LYS A 47 -13.21 1.47 -12.03
CA LYS A 47 -11.77 1.73 -12.17
C LYS A 47 -11.05 1.81 -10.81
N GLU A 48 -11.76 2.24 -9.79
CA GLU A 48 -11.27 2.27 -8.41
C GLU A 48 -10.86 0.86 -7.95
N SER A 49 -11.69 -0.14 -8.22
CA SER A 49 -11.39 -1.53 -7.87
C SER A 49 -10.17 -2.09 -8.62
N ILE A 50 -9.91 -1.65 -9.85
CA ILE A 50 -8.71 -2.02 -10.60
C ILE A 50 -7.47 -1.38 -9.97
N LEU A 51 -7.53 -0.08 -9.65
CA LEU A 51 -6.41 0.67 -9.10
C LEU A 51 -6.03 0.18 -7.69
N VAL A 52 -7.02 -0.07 -6.83
CA VAL A 52 -6.77 -0.60 -5.48
C VAL A 52 -6.23 -2.04 -5.54
N ALA A 53 -6.72 -2.87 -6.47
CA ALA A 53 -6.17 -4.20 -6.68
C ALA A 53 -4.72 -4.16 -7.22
N ALA A 54 -4.36 -3.17 -8.04
CA ALA A 54 -2.99 -2.97 -8.48
C ALA A 54 -2.08 -2.60 -7.30
N LEU A 55 -2.53 -1.72 -6.41
CA LEU A 55 -1.81 -1.36 -5.19
C LEU A 55 -1.63 -2.56 -4.25
N ASP A 56 -2.68 -3.37 -4.04
CA ASP A 56 -2.59 -4.57 -3.20
C ASP A 56 -1.60 -5.59 -3.76
N ARG A 57 -1.56 -5.74 -5.09
CA ARG A 57 -0.53 -6.57 -5.75
C ARG A 57 0.89 -6.04 -5.51
N GLU A 58 1.10 -4.73 -5.56
CA GLU A 58 2.41 -4.12 -5.24
C GLU A 58 2.79 -4.37 -3.77
N ALA A 59 1.84 -4.31 -2.86
CA ALA A 59 2.05 -4.64 -1.45
C ALA A 59 2.37 -6.14 -1.25
N GLU A 60 1.72 -7.05 -2.01
CA GLU A 60 2.05 -8.47 -2.01
C GLU A 60 3.50 -8.73 -2.50
N LEU A 61 3.94 -8.02 -3.54
CA LEU A 61 5.32 -8.11 -4.02
C LEU A 61 6.33 -7.57 -3.00
N LEU A 62 5.98 -6.49 -2.31
CA LEU A 62 6.79 -5.96 -1.21
C LEU A 62 6.90 -6.97 -0.06
N GLU A 63 5.79 -7.60 0.33
CA GLU A 63 5.76 -8.63 1.36
C GLU A 63 6.76 -9.76 1.05
N ARG A 64 6.72 -10.30 -0.16
CA ARG A 64 7.67 -11.35 -0.61
C ARG A 64 9.12 -10.87 -0.59
N ARG A 65 9.37 -9.61 -0.95
CA ARG A 65 10.71 -9.03 -0.89
C ARG A 65 11.20 -8.90 0.54
N MET A 66 10.33 -8.48 1.46
CA MET A 66 10.67 -8.34 2.87
C MET A 66 10.92 -9.67 3.57
N GLU A 67 10.32 -10.78 3.10
CA GLU A 67 10.62 -12.13 3.61
C GLU A 67 12.13 -12.45 3.51
N THR A 68 12.78 -12.03 2.43
CA THR A 68 14.20 -12.28 2.19
C THR A 68 15.11 -11.12 2.59
N THR A 69 14.56 -9.92 2.64
CA THR A 69 15.30 -8.70 2.95
C THR A 69 14.49 -7.82 3.91
N PRO A 70 14.48 -8.15 5.22
CA PRO A 70 13.79 -7.37 6.23
C PRO A 70 14.32 -5.93 6.32
N THR A 71 13.51 -5.03 6.86
CA THR A 71 13.97 -3.67 7.17
C THR A 71 15.07 -3.68 8.21
N LYS A 72 16.07 -2.82 8.02
CA LYS A 72 17.23 -2.69 8.92
C LYS A 72 17.04 -1.52 9.89
N GLY A 73 17.68 -1.61 11.04
CA GLY A 73 17.69 -0.59 12.07
C GLY A 73 17.91 -1.22 13.45
N ASP A 74 18.56 -0.48 14.34
CA ASP A 74 18.93 -0.95 15.67
C ASP A 74 17.74 -0.93 16.65
N SER A 75 16.73 -0.13 16.33
CA SER A 75 15.49 -0.04 17.10
C SER A 75 14.24 -0.36 16.26
N PRO A 76 13.12 -0.76 16.90
CA PRO A 76 11.84 -0.90 16.22
C PRO A 76 11.41 0.37 15.46
N ALA A 77 11.65 1.55 16.04
CA ALA A 77 11.33 2.84 15.43
C ALA A 77 12.12 3.09 14.13
N GLU A 78 13.39 2.73 14.11
CA GLU A 78 14.23 2.85 12.91
C GLU A 78 13.79 1.90 11.80
N ARG A 79 13.48 0.64 12.14
CA ARG A 79 13.01 -0.35 11.16
C ARG A 79 11.68 0.05 10.53
N VAL A 80 10.74 0.53 11.33
CA VAL A 80 9.44 1.04 10.85
C VAL A 80 9.61 2.31 10.02
N THR A 81 10.50 3.21 10.43
CA THR A 81 10.84 4.41 9.63
C THR A 81 11.41 4.00 8.27
N GLN A 82 12.34 3.03 8.25
CA GLN A 82 12.89 2.52 7.00
C GLN A 82 11.80 1.90 6.11
N PHE A 83 10.86 1.16 6.70
CA PHE A 83 9.70 0.62 5.98
C PHE A 83 8.93 1.73 5.26
N PHE A 84 8.53 2.80 5.96
CA PHE A 84 7.80 3.92 5.36
C PHE A 84 8.63 4.67 4.30
N MET A 85 9.95 4.76 4.48
CA MET A 85 10.83 5.32 3.44
C MET A 85 10.84 4.48 2.16
N ILE A 86 10.88 3.15 2.28
CA ILE A 86 10.87 2.23 1.14
C ILE A 86 9.55 2.35 0.36
N ILE A 87 8.42 2.29 1.05
CA ILE A 87 7.11 2.33 0.38
C ILE A 87 6.80 3.71 -0.21
N THR A 88 7.17 4.79 0.48
CA THR A 88 7.01 6.16 -0.05
C THR A 88 7.83 6.34 -1.32
N LYS A 89 9.12 5.98 -1.30
CA LYS A 89 9.99 6.03 -2.49
C LYS A 89 9.46 5.15 -3.63
N GLY A 90 8.95 3.95 -3.31
CA GLY A 90 8.37 3.04 -4.30
C GLY A 90 7.16 3.66 -4.99
N LEU A 91 6.22 4.17 -4.21
CA LEU A 91 4.97 4.74 -4.71
C LEU A 91 5.22 6.03 -5.51
N THR A 92 6.07 6.92 -5.02
CA THR A 92 6.32 8.23 -5.66
C THR A 92 7.19 8.16 -6.92
N LYS A 93 7.74 6.99 -7.29
CA LYS A 93 8.39 6.76 -8.59
C LYS A 93 7.43 6.88 -9.78
N LYS A 94 6.13 6.63 -9.55
CA LYS A 94 5.06 6.75 -10.53
C LYS A 94 4.03 7.76 -10.00
N PRO A 95 4.30 9.07 -10.08
CA PRO A 95 3.53 10.08 -9.37
C PRO A 95 2.08 10.20 -9.85
N HIS A 96 1.81 10.03 -11.13
CA HIS A 96 0.45 10.08 -11.66
C HIS A 96 -0.37 8.86 -11.24
N TYR A 97 0.23 7.67 -11.28
CA TYR A 97 -0.39 6.44 -10.75
C TYR A 97 -0.63 6.55 -9.24
N ALA A 98 0.34 7.02 -8.48
CA ALA A 98 0.20 7.20 -7.04
C ALA A 98 -0.98 8.11 -6.69
N ARG A 99 -1.11 9.27 -7.35
CA ARG A 99 -2.26 10.17 -7.19
C ARG A 99 -3.58 9.50 -7.56
N ALA A 100 -3.58 8.71 -8.64
CA ALA A 100 -4.78 7.97 -9.05
C ALA A 100 -5.22 6.93 -8.02
N VAL A 101 -4.28 6.21 -7.42
CA VAL A 101 -4.54 5.24 -6.34
C VAL A 101 -5.04 5.94 -5.07
N ILE A 102 -4.40 7.02 -4.64
CA ILE A 102 -4.84 7.80 -3.48
C ILE A 102 -6.29 8.27 -3.67
N ARG A 103 -6.62 8.81 -4.86
CA ARG A 103 -7.99 9.22 -5.21
C ARG A 103 -8.97 8.03 -5.17
N ALA A 104 -8.57 6.86 -5.69
CA ALA A 104 -9.38 5.66 -5.65
C ALA A 104 -9.66 5.20 -4.22
N MET A 105 -8.64 5.15 -3.36
CA MET A 105 -8.79 4.75 -1.96
C MET A 105 -9.65 5.73 -1.15
N ALA A 106 -9.56 7.03 -1.44
CA ALA A 106 -10.34 8.08 -0.77
C ALA A 106 -11.76 8.24 -1.34
N SER A 107 -12.14 7.49 -2.39
CA SER A 107 -13.41 7.69 -3.11
C SER A 107 -14.68 7.37 -2.30
N GLY A 108 -14.56 6.56 -1.24
CA GLY A 108 -15.71 6.10 -0.45
C GLY A 108 -16.64 5.12 -1.20
N VAL A 109 -16.22 4.59 -2.35
CA VAL A 109 -17.00 3.65 -3.16
C VAL A 109 -17.13 2.31 -2.42
N PRO A 110 -18.37 1.83 -2.08
CA PRO A 110 -18.55 0.61 -1.26
C PRO A 110 -17.95 -0.65 -1.88
N GLU A 111 -17.93 -0.75 -3.20
CA GLU A 111 -17.43 -1.92 -3.95
C GLU A 111 -15.94 -2.21 -3.74
N ILE A 112 -15.16 -1.23 -3.27
CA ILE A 112 -13.74 -1.42 -2.98
C ILE A 112 -13.46 -1.74 -1.51
N ALA A 113 -14.45 -1.67 -0.63
CA ALA A 113 -14.25 -1.77 0.82
C ALA A 113 -13.48 -3.04 1.23
N SER A 114 -13.83 -4.20 0.66
CA SER A 114 -13.15 -5.47 0.96
C SER A 114 -11.68 -5.47 0.50
N THR A 115 -11.39 -4.91 -0.68
CA THR A 115 -10.02 -4.84 -1.21
C THR A 115 -9.17 -3.85 -0.41
N VAL A 116 -9.75 -2.71 -0.04
CA VAL A 116 -9.10 -1.71 0.84
C VAL A 116 -8.82 -2.33 2.21
N SER A 117 -9.79 -3.07 2.79
CA SER A 117 -9.61 -3.76 4.07
C SER A 117 -8.48 -4.80 4.01
N ALA A 118 -8.42 -5.60 2.93
CA ALA A 118 -7.34 -6.58 2.71
C ALA A 118 -5.96 -5.89 2.61
N TYR A 119 -5.88 -4.80 1.85
CA TYR A 119 -4.67 -3.97 1.76
C TYR A 119 -4.22 -3.43 3.12
N TYR A 120 -5.15 -2.86 3.91
CA TYR A 120 -4.85 -2.37 5.26
C TYR A 120 -4.38 -3.49 6.19
N GLY A 121 -4.99 -4.68 6.12
CA GLY A 121 -4.57 -5.85 6.88
C GLY A 121 -3.15 -6.28 6.54
N ARG A 122 -2.80 -6.34 5.24
CA ARG A 122 -1.45 -6.65 4.76
C ARG A 122 -0.43 -5.61 5.25
N MET A 123 -0.75 -4.33 5.10
CA MET A 123 0.12 -3.24 5.57
C MET A 123 0.34 -3.30 7.08
N THR A 124 -0.70 -3.58 7.87
CA THR A 124 -0.58 -3.80 9.32
C THR A 124 0.40 -4.93 9.62
N GLY A 125 0.30 -6.07 8.92
CA GLY A 125 1.24 -7.18 9.07
C GLY A 125 2.68 -6.80 8.76
N LEU A 126 2.91 -6.07 7.67
CA LEU A 126 4.24 -5.60 7.27
C LEU A 126 4.85 -4.61 8.27
N ILE A 127 4.05 -3.69 8.82
CA ILE A 127 4.51 -2.73 9.83
C ILE A 127 4.89 -3.47 11.12
N ILE A 128 4.08 -4.45 11.56
CA ILE A 128 4.40 -5.26 12.75
C ILE A 128 5.65 -6.12 12.51
N ALA A 129 5.80 -6.70 11.32
CA ALA A 129 7.02 -7.44 10.95
C ALA A 129 8.25 -6.53 11.02
N ALA A 130 8.16 -5.30 10.54
CA ALA A 130 9.21 -4.28 10.67
C ALA A 130 9.50 -3.92 12.14
N MET A 131 8.47 -3.76 12.99
CA MET A 131 8.65 -3.52 14.42
C MET A 131 9.47 -4.64 15.06
N ARG A 132 9.15 -5.89 14.74
CA ARG A 132 9.79 -7.08 15.30
C ARG A 132 11.15 -7.42 14.66
N GLY A 133 11.51 -6.76 13.57
CA GLY A 133 12.75 -7.04 12.82
C GLY A 133 12.72 -8.38 12.08
N VAL A 134 11.54 -8.88 11.72
CA VAL A 134 11.35 -10.12 10.96
C VAL A 134 10.88 -9.83 9.54
N GLY A 135 11.13 -10.76 8.62
CA GLY A 135 10.74 -10.58 7.22
C GLY A 135 9.23 -10.74 7.00
N ARG A 136 8.59 -11.60 7.79
CA ARG A 136 7.16 -11.90 7.73
C ARG A 136 6.64 -12.34 9.08
N LEU A 137 5.38 -12.03 9.36
CA LEU A 137 4.68 -12.65 10.48
C LEU A 137 4.24 -14.07 10.09
N SER A 138 4.71 -15.06 10.81
CA SER A 138 4.26 -16.44 10.66
C SER A 138 3.17 -16.73 11.69
N TYR A 139 1.96 -17.02 11.21
CA TYR A 139 0.85 -17.43 12.08
C TYR A 139 0.79 -18.96 12.24
N THR A 140 1.61 -19.70 11.49
CA THR A 140 1.69 -21.16 11.54
C THR A 140 2.86 -21.65 12.38
N ASP A 141 3.78 -20.77 12.74
CA ASP A 141 4.91 -21.08 13.58
C ASP A 141 4.52 -20.82 15.06
N ALA A 142 4.48 -21.90 15.85
CA ALA A 142 4.15 -21.83 17.28
C ALA A 142 5.12 -20.96 18.09
N THR A 143 6.28 -20.61 17.53
CA THR A 143 7.26 -19.71 18.16
C THR A 143 6.96 -18.23 17.94
N THR A 144 6.09 -17.89 17.01
CA THR A 144 5.73 -16.51 16.68
C THR A 144 4.46 -16.11 17.44
N ALA A 145 4.60 -15.32 18.50
CA ALA A 145 3.46 -14.79 19.22
C ALA A 145 2.53 -13.97 18.30
N PRO A 146 1.20 -14.11 18.44
CA PRO A 146 0.26 -13.28 17.67
C PRO A 146 0.50 -11.80 17.95
N PRO A 147 0.14 -10.91 17.00
CA PRO A 147 0.24 -9.47 17.22
C PRO A 147 -0.55 -9.05 18.47
N SER A 148 0.09 -8.28 19.33
CA SER A 148 -0.58 -7.67 20.47
C SER A 148 -1.57 -6.60 19.99
N LYS A 149 -2.59 -6.30 20.81
CA LYS A 149 -3.53 -5.21 20.55
C LYS A 149 -2.78 -3.87 20.36
N ARG A 150 -1.72 -3.65 21.13
CA ARG A 150 -0.89 -2.44 21.06
C ARG A 150 -0.16 -2.34 19.72
N GLU A 151 0.51 -3.40 19.26
CA GLU A 151 1.18 -3.43 17.96
C GLU A 151 0.19 -3.19 16.81
N SER A 152 -0.97 -3.85 16.86
CA SER A 152 -2.02 -3.69 15.84
C SER A 152 -2.57 -2.27 15.80
N THR A 153 -2.83 -1.66 16.95
CA THR A 153 -3.30 -0.28 17.08
C THR A 153 -2.26 0.70 16.54
N LEU A 154 -1.00 0.52 16.92
CA LEU A 154 0.10 1.38 16.47
C LEU A 154 0.31 1.29 14.96
N ALA A 155 0.32 0.08 14.41
CA ALA A 155 0.44 -0.14 12.97
C ALA A 155 -0.72 0.53 12.21
N LEU A 156 -1.95 0.42 12.72
CA LEU A 156 -3.12 1.08 12.15
C LEU A 156 -2.96 2.61 12.13
N HIS A 157 -2.58 3.23 13.24
CA HIS A 157 -2.43 4.68 13.29
C HIS A 157 -1.28 5.17 12.42
N LEU A 158 -0.14 4.48 12.38
CA LEU A 158 0.98 4.84 11.53
C LEU A 158 0.62 4.83 10.04
N GLN A 159 -0.12 3.81 9.57
CA GLN A 159 -0.55 3.77 8.17
C GLN A 159 -1.62 4.83 7.86
N GLN A 160 -2.49 5.20 8.83
CA GLN A 160 -3.45 6.30 8.66
C GLN A 160 -2.74 7.65 8.52
N VAL A 161 -1.75 7.93 9.37
CA VAL A 161 -0.93 9.15 9.27
C VAL A 161 -0.16 9.18 7.95
N TRP A 162 0.41 8.04 7.53
CA TRP A 162 1.09 7.95 6.24
C TRP A 162 0.15 8.23 5.08
N PHE A 163 -1.05 7.64 5.08
CA PHE A 163 -2.06 7.89 4.05
C PHE A 163 -2.48 9.36 4.01
N ALA A 164 -2.72 9.99 5.16
CA ALA A 164 -3.03 11.42 5.24
C ALA A 164 -1.89 12.30 4.68
N SER A 165 -0.63 11.93 4.98
CA SER A 165 0.55 12.60 4.42
C SER A 165 0.64 12.46 2.89
N LEU A 166 0.29 11.28 2.36
CA LEU A 166 0.23 11.05 0.91
C LEU A 166 -0.90 11.85 0.24
N VAL A 167 -2.04 12.05 0.91
CA VAL A 167 -3.11 12.94 0.41
C VAL A 167 -2.58 14.36 0.26
N GLY A 168 -1.88 14.89 1.29
CA GLY A 168 -1.25 16.20 1.23
C GLY A 168 -0.20 16.32 0.10
N TRP A 169 0.66 15.30 -0.05
CA TRP A 169 1.59 15.22 -1.19
C TRP A 169 0.85 15.22 -2.54
N SER A 170 -0.22 14.46 -2.66
CA SER A 170 -0.99 14.39 -3.90
C SER A 170 -1.62 15.72 -4.29
N ALA A 171 -1.95 16.55 -3.30
CA ALA A 171 -2.47 17.90 -3.45
C ALA A 171 -1.36 18.96 -3.67
N GLY A 172 -0.08 18.56 -3.63
CA GLY A 172 1.04 19.49 -3.81
C GLY A 172 1.39 20.33 -2.58
N MET A 173 0.88 19.96 -1.38
CA MET A 173 1.16 20.68 -0.13
C MET A 173 2.62 20.46 0.33
N PHE A 174 3.19 19.31 0.05
CA PHE A 174 4.57 18.96 0.38
C PHE A 174 5.14 17.93 -0.59
N ASP A 175 6.46 17.80 -0.59
CA ASP A 175 7.19 16.85 -1.43
C ASP A 175 7.36 15.47 -0.75
N PRO A 176 7.87 14.45 -1.47
CA PRO A 176 8.07 13.12 -0.87
C PRO A 176 9.06 13.09 0.29
N SER A 177 10.03 14.02 0.35
CA SER A 177 11.01 14.09 1.44
C SER A 177 10.35 14.57 2.73
N GLU A 178 9.37 15.47 2.62
CA GLU A 178 8.57 15.96 3.75
C GLU A 178 7.66 14.86 4.29
N VAL A 179 7.03 14.04 3.42
CA VAL A 179 6.27 12.84 3.84
C VAL A 179 7.17 11.90 4.67
N MET A 180 8.38 11.63 4.18
CA MET A 180 9.33 10.77 4.88
C MET A 180 9.81 11.36 6.20
N ALA A 181 10.07 12.67 6.25
CA ALA A 181 10.46 13.37 7.48
C ALA A 181 9.34 13.36 8.52
N GLN A 182 8.09 13.56 8.08
CA GLN A 182 6.91 13.47 8.95
C GLN A 182 6.76 12.05 9.51
N MET A 183 6.87 11.02 8.68
CA MET A 183 6.76 9.64 9.14
C MET A 183 7.85 9.29 10.14
N ARG A 184 9.08 9.77 9.94
CA ARG A 184 10.16 9.59 10.93
C ARG A 184 9.79 10.19 12.29
N ARG A 185 9.31 11.44 12.31
CA ARG A 185 8.89 12.11 13.56
C ARG A 185 7.78 11.36 14.25
N VAL A 186 6.70 11.06 13.53
CA VAL A 186 5.52 10.38 14.08
C VAL A 186 5.87 8.98 14.59
N THR A 187 6.62 8.19 13.82
CA THR A 187 7.08 6.86 14.25
C THR A 187 7.87 6.95 15.54
N THR A 188 8.86 7.87 15.61
CA THR A 188 9.65 8.05 16.83
C THR A 188 8.81 8.46 18.03
N MET A 189 7.85 9.38 17.85
CA MET A 189 6.96 9.83 18.94
C MET A 189 6.04 8.71 19.43
N MET A 190 5.41 7.99 18.50
CA MET A 190 4.46 6.92 18.85
C MET A 190 5.15 5.70 19.44
N MET A 191 6.39 5.41 19.03
CA MET A 191 7.16 4.26 19.52
C MET A 191 7.81 4.52 20.89
N LYS A 192 8.18 5.77 21.23
CA LYS A 192 8.68 6.12 22.58
C LYS A 192 7.66 5.85 23.69
N GLY A 193 6.36 5.95 23.41
CA GLY A 193 5.30 5.60 24.34
C GLY A 193 5.10 4.08 24.54
N ILE A 194 5.94 3.25 23.92
CA ILE A 194 5.89 1.77 24.06
C ILE A 194 6.68 1.30 25.28
N ASP A 195 7.72 2.02 25.64
CA ASP A 195 8.65 1.65 26.71
C ASP A 195 8.23 2.24 28.08
N ALA A 196 7.10 2.95 28.13
CA ALA A 196 6.48 3.49 29.33
C ALA A 196 5.21 2.70 29.71
#